data_05d656fbb87792f612ba3b597604e12b
#
_entry.id   05d656fbb87792f612ba3b597604e12b
#
_cell.length_a   1.000
_cell.length_b   1.000
_cell.length_c   1.000
_cell.angle_alpha   90.00
_cell.angle_beta   90.00
_cell.angle_gamma   90.00
#
_symmetry.space_group_name_H-M   'P 1'
#
loop_
_entity.id
_entity.type
_entity.pdbx_description
1 polymer ?
#
loop_
_entity_poly.entity_id
_entity_poly.type
_entity_poly.pdbx_seq_one_letter_code
_entity_poly.pdbx_strand_id
1 'polypeptide(L)'
;MSSQATGVFITGTDTEVGKTLIAAGLVVALQDRGIDVGVMKPLESGALCFESAPIPRDAFYLKEISGVQDALDLINPYCFQPPLAPGVAAEQEEIEVDLQRIKKTYEELKGRHQFMVVEGAGGLLVPIAKGTLLPELIKVLNLPLLLVARSSLGTINHALLSLSYCQQEGLDVVGIVINKSTPDAEPAEASNPQCITQFGETSVWGSFPYLGDYAGVKGNRGFLAQLFAQHIDIGGLLKRLGLSGC
;
A
#
# COMPACT_ATOMS: atom_id res chain seq x y z
N MET A 1 11.75 18.63 15.55
CA MET A 1 10.32 18.49 15.26
C MET A 1 10.26 17.71 13.94
N SER A 2 9.76 16.46 13.93
CA SER A 2 9.54 15.75 12.68
C SER A 2 8.46 16.50 11.89
N SER A 3 8.75 16.86 10.64
CA SER A 3 7.73 17.44 9.76
C SER A 3 6.58 16.46 9.63
N GLN A 4 5.35 16.96 9.67
CA GLN A 4 4.15 16.15 9.41
C GLN A 4 4.26 15.50 8.03
N ALA A 5 4.08 14.19 7.95
CA ALA A 5 4.04 13.49 6.67
C ALA A 5 2.80 13.93 5.86
N THR A 6 2.97 14.15 4.58
CA THR A 6 1.88 14.51 3.66
C THR A 6 1.25 13.28 3.00
N GLY A 7 1.73 12.10 3.34
CA GLY A 7 1.24 10.84 2.82
C GLY A 7 2.05 9.65 3.33
N VAL A 8 1.65 8.47 2.92
CA VAL A 8 2.34 7.20 3.18
C VAL A 8 2.36 6.35 1.92
N PHE A 9 3.49 5.71 1.66
CA PHE A 9 3.61 4.70 0.61
C PHE A 9 3.40 3.31 1.20
N ILE A 10 2.50 2.52 0.63
CA ILE A 10 2.20 1.17 1.07
C ILE A 10 2.79 0.18 0.08
N THR A 11 3.69 -0.69 0.54
CA THR A 11 4.18 -1.82 -0.27
C THR A 11 4.10 -3.11 0.52
N GLY A 12 4.34 -4.24 -0.15
CA GLY A 12 4.31 -5.56 0.46
C GLY A 12 5.70 -6.14 0.68
N THR A 13 5.79 -7.10 1.59
CA THR A 13 6.93 -8.01 1.66
C THR A 13 6.91 -9.03 0.52
N ASP A 14 5.76 -9.12 -0.20
CA ASP A 14 5.52 -10.03 -1.34
C ASP A 14 4.31 -9.54 -2.15
N THR A 15 4.02 -10.24 -3.25
CA THR A 15 2.76 -10.10 -3.99
C THR A 15 1.63 -10.77 -3.21
N GLU A 16 0.38 -10.32 -3.40
CA GLU A 16 -0.84 -10.89 -2.79
C GLU A 16 -0.87 -10.91 -1.24
N VAL A 17 -0.05 -10.08 -0.59
CA VAL A 17 -0.09 -9.93 0.87
C VAL A 17 -1.27 -9.08 1.37
N GLY A 18 -2.08 -8.51 0.46
CA GLY A 18 -3.27 -7.72 0.79
C GLY A 18 -3.03 -6.22 0.90
N LYS A 19 -2.06 -5.66 0.18
CA LYS A 19 -1.76 -4.21 0.16
C LYS A 19 -3.01 -3.35 -0.03
N THR A 20 -3.80 -3.67 -1.04
CA THR A 20 -5.01 -2.91 -1.42
C THR A 20 -6.05 -2.88 -0.30
N LEU A 21 -6.22 -4.00 0.42
CA LEU A 21 -7.11 -4.06 1.58
C LEU A 21 -6.61 -3.18 2.73
N ILE A 22 -5.31 -3.24 3.04
CA ILE A 22 -4.72 -2.42 4.10
C ILE A 22 -4.71 -0.94 3.71
N ALA A 23 -4.45 -0.61 2.45
CA ALA A 23 -4.56 0.76 1.94
C ALA A 23 -5.99 1.29 2.08
N ALA A 24 -6.99 0.53 1.66
CA ALA A 24 -8.40 0.87 1.82
C ALA A 24 -8.79 1.04 3.29
N GLY A 25 -8.37 0.12 4.16
CA GLY A 25 -8.62 0.21 5.61
C GLY A 25 -8.00 1.47 6.22
N LEU A 26 -6.79 1.81 5.85
CA LEU A 26 -6.13 3.03 6.31
C LEU A 26 -6.87 4.28 5.82
N VAL A 27 -7.25 4.33 4.54
CA VAL A 27 -8.02 5.44 3.96
C VAL A 27 -9.29 5.70 4.74
N VAL A 28 -10.14 4.70 4.94
CA VAL A 28 -11.41 4.88 5.66
C VAL A 28 -11.20 5.25 7.11
N ALA A 29 -10.17 4.69 7.77
CA ALA A 29 -9.85 5.00 9.16
C ALA A 29 -9.33 6.44 9.38
N LEU A 30 -8.63 7.01 8.39
CA LEU A 30 -8.19 8.40 8.39
C LEU A 30 -9.38 9.34 8.13
N GLN A 31 -10.20 9.00 7.15
CA GLN A 31 -11.38 9.81 6.80
C GLN A 31 -12.41 9.84 7.94
N ASP A 32 -12.58 8.76 8.71
CA ASP A 32 -13.43 8.73 9.91
C ASP A 32 -12.92 9.64 11.04
N ARG A 33 -11.66 10.08 10.95
CA ARG A 33 -11.04 11.07 11.83
C ARG A 33 -11.08 12.49 11.25
N GLY A 34 -11.78 12.68 10.15
CA GLY A 34 -11.95 13.99 9.52
C GLY A 34 -10.77 14.42 8.63
N ILE A 35 -9.84 13.52 8.31
CA ILE A 35 -8.73 13.80 7.40
C ILE A 35 -9.20 13.61 5.96
N ASP A 36 -8.99 14.63 5.12
CA ASP A 36 -9.20 14.49 3.68
C ASP A 36 -8.06 13.68 3.05
N VAL A 37 -8.39 12.48 2.52
CA VAL A 37 -7.42 11.50 2.04
C VAL A 37 -7.58 11.29 0.54
N GLY A 38 -6.52 11.60 -0.21
CA GLY A 38 -6.36 11.19 -1.60
C GLY A 38 -5.72 9.80 -1.72
N VAL A 39 -5.99 9.13 -2.82
CA VAL A 39 -5.45 7.79 -3.12
C VAL A 39 -4.70 7.78 -4.44
N MET A 40 -3.64 6.95 -4.52
CA MET A 40 -2.89 6.75 -5.76
C MET A 40 -2.38 5.30 -5.83
N LYS A 41 -2.49 4.70 -7.02
CA LYS A 41 -1.89 3.43 -7.43
C LYS A 41 -1.05 3.70 -8.68
N PRO A 42 0.21 4.12 -8.55
CA PRO A 42 1.00 4.63 -9.69
C PRO A 42 1.12 3.67 -10.86
N LEU A 43 1.25 2.38 -10.56
CA LEU A 43 1.37 1.30 -11.55
C LEU A 43 0.50 0.13 -11.12
N GLU A 44 -0.23 -0.43 -12.07
CA GLU A 44 -1.02 -1.65 -11.89
C GLU A 44 -0.85 -2.56 -13.10
N SER A 45 -0.69 -3.87 -12.85
CA SER A 45 -0.59 -4.91 -13.87
C SER A 45 -1.64 -5.99 -13.64
N GLY A 46 -1.96 -6.79 -14.66
CA GLY A 46 -3.05 -7.77 -14.59
C GLY A 46 -4.43 -7.12 -14.66
N ALA A 47 -4.53 -5.98 -15.33
CA ALA A 47 -5.79 -5.27 -15.54
C ALA A 47 -6.81 -6.11 -16.31
N LEU A 48 -8.09 -5.96 -15.95
CA LEU A 48 -9.16 -6.50 -16.77
C LEU A 48 -9.33 -5.65 -18.02
N CYS A 49 -9.67 -6.30 -19.14
CA CYS A 49 -10.02 -5.59 -20.37
C CYS A 49 -11.53 -5.46 -20.49
N PHE A 50 -12.00 -4.25 -20.68
CA PHE A 50 -13.37 -3.98 -21.07
C PHE A 50 -13.36 -3.09 -22.32
N GLU A 51 -14.01 -3.52 -23.40
CA GLU A 51 -14.03 -2.82 -24.68
C GLU A 51 -12.64 -2.36 -25.16
N SER A 52 -11.62 -3.21 -24.98
CA SER A 52 -10.20 -2.97 -25.30
C SER A 52 -9.48 -1.95 -24.42
N ALA A 53 -10.10 -1.43 -23.36
CA ALA A 53 -9.45 -0.57 -22.39
C ALA A 53 -9.06 -1.36 -21.11
N PRO A 54 -7.84 -1.19 -20.58
CA PRO A 54 -7.46 -1.79 -19.31
C PRO A 54 -8.19 -1.10 -18.15
N ILE A 55 -8.77 -1.89 -17.26
CA ILE A 55 -9.41 -1.39 -16.02
C ILE A 55 -8.52 -1.76 -14.83
N PRO A 56 -7.91 -0.77 -14.16
CA PRO A 56 -7.10 -0.97 -12.97
C PRO A 56 -7.99 -1.32 -11.78
N ARG A 57 -7.99 -2.58 -11.37
CA ARG A 57 -8.90 -3.11 -10.34
C ARG A 57 -8.64 -2.52 -8.96
N ASP A 58 -7.36 -2.45 -8.58
CA ASP A 58 -6.94 -1.95 -7.26
C ASP A 58 -7.19 -0.43 -7.16
N ALA A 59 -6.79 0.33 -8.18
CA ALA A 59 -7.02 1.77 -8.23
C ALA A 59 -8.51 2.11 -8.27
N PHE A 60 -9.31 1.36 -9.03
CA PHE A 60 -10.75 1.52 -9.05
C PHE A 60 -11.37 1.24 -7.69
N TYR A 61 -10.95 0.16 -7.01
CA TYR A 61 -11.42 -0.15 -5.67
C TYR A 61 -11.04 0.94 -4.65
N LEU A 62 -9.79 1.43 -4.69
CA LEU A 62 -9.36 2.52 -3.82
C LEU A 62 -10.17 3.79 -4.04
N LYS A 63 -10.47 4.14 -5.31
CA LYS A 63 -11.34 5.26 -5.64
C LYS A 63 -12.74 5.09 -5.07
N GLU A 64 -13.37 3.94 -5.28
CA GLU A 64 -14.73 3.66 -4.79
C GLU A 64 -14.82 3.70 -3.26
N ILE A 65 -13.88 3.05 -2.56
CA ILE A 65 -13.93 2.98 -1.09
C ILE A 65 -13.60 4.34 -0.43
N SER A 66 -12.72 5.12 -1.03
CA SER A 66 -12.36 6.46 -0.55
C SER A 66 -13.44 7.50 -0.87
N GLY A 67 -14.19 7.30 -1.95
CA GLY A 67 -15.18 8.27 -2.44
C GLY A 67 -14.58 9.51 -3.08
N VAL A 68 -13.26 9.52 -3.38
CA VAL A 68 -12.60 10.65 -4.05
C VAL A 68 -13.13 10.85 -5.47
N GLN A 69 -13.19 12.10 -5.91
CA GLN A 69 -13.74 12.45 -7.23
C GLN A 69 -12.63 12.64 -8.29
N ASP A 70 -11.37 12.35 -7.91
CA ASP A 70 -10.26 12.43 -8.85
C ASP A 70 -10.43 11.49 -10.03
N ALA A 71 -9.93 11.91 -11.18
CA ALA A 71 -9.98 11.10 -12.39
C ALA A 71 -9.13 9.82 -12.21
N LEU A 72 -9.62 8.70 -12.76
CA LEU A 72 -8.97 7.40 -12.55
C LEU A 72 -7.56 7.36 -13.15
N ASP A 73 -7.31 8.09 -14.24
CA ASP A 73 -6.00 8.22 -14.88
C ASP A 73 -4.99 9.03 -14.05
N LEU A 74 -5.45 9.90 -13.15
CA LEU A 74 -4.60 10.53 -12.13
C LEU A 74 -4.31 9.56 -10.98
N ILE A 75 -5.29 8.79 -10.55
CA ILE A 75 -5.11 7.78 -9.50
C ILE A 75 -4.18 6.66 -9.99
N ASN A 76 -4.33 6.24 -11.25
CA ASN A 76 -3.54 5.17 -11.86
C ASN A 76 -2.98 5.60 -13.22
N PRO A 77 -1.84 6.30 -13.26
CA PRO A 77 -1.24 6.78 -14.52
C PRO A 77 -0.67 5.68 -15.43
N TYR A 78 -0.42 4.47 -14.91
CA TYR A 78 0.07 3.33 -15.68
C TYR A 78 -0.70 2.05 -15.33
N CYS A 79 -1.43 1.53 -16.31
CA CYS A 79 -2.23 0.31 -16.22
C CYS A 79 -1.85 -0.65 -17.33
N PHE A 80 -1.40 -1.86 -16.98
CA PHE A 80 -0.94 -2.89 -17.92
C PHE A 80 -1.83 -4.11 -17.87
N GLN A 81 -2.09 -4.73 -19.04
CA GLN A 81 -2.90 -5.95 -19.12
C GLN A 81 -2.17 -7.22 -18.65
N PRO A 82 -0.88 -7.45 -19.01
CA PRO A 82 -0.20 -8.66 -18.58
C PRO A 82 -0.07 -8.75 -17.06
N PRO A 83 -0.39 -9.90 -16.43
CA PRO A 83 -0.22 -10.11 -14.98
C PRO A 83 1.24 -10.41 -14.64
N LEU A 84 2.11 -9.43 -14.89
CA LEU A 84 3.55 -9.50 -14.73
C LEU A 84 4.02 -8.38 -13.79
N ALA A 85 5.30 -8.39 -13.39
CA ALA A 85 5.89 -7.22 -12.75
C ALA A 85 5.69 -5.98 -13.65
N PRO A 86 5.32 -4.80 -13.11
CA PRO A 86 4.96 -3.64 -13.94
C PRO A 86 6.00 -3.26 -15.00
N GLY A 87 7.31 -3.32 -14.66
CA GLY A 87 8.37 -3.04 -15.63
C GLY A 87 8.43 -4.04 -16.78
N VAL A 88 8.14 -5.33 -16.50
CA VAL A 88 8.08 -6.38 -17.52
C VAL A 88 6.83 -6.23 -18.38
N ALA A 89 5.68 -5.91 -17.76
CA ALA A 89 4.43 -5.65 -18.49
C ALA A 89 4.57 -4.43 -19.40
N ALA A 90 5.20 -3.36 -18.91
CA ALA A 90 5.49 -2.16 -19.69
C ALA A 90 6.38 -2.44 -20.91
N GLU A 91 7.44 -3.23 -20.74
CA GLU A 91 8.30 -3.66 -21.85
C GLU A 91 7.52 -4.47 -22.90
N GLN A 92 6.64 -5.38 -22.46
CA GLN A 92 5.82 -6.20 -23.36
C GLN A 92 4.79 -5.36 -24.14
N GLU A 93 4.26 -4.30 -23.54
CA GLU A 93 3.31 -3.38 -24.18
C GLU A 93 4.01 -2.20 -24.90
N GLU A 94 5.33 -2.17 -24.92
CA GLU A 94 6.13 -1.09 -25.52
C GLU A 94 5.82 0.29 -24.90
N ILE A 95 5.46 0.32 -23.61
CA ILE A 95 5.15 1.53 -22.86
C ILE A 95 6.36 1.93 -22.02
N GLU A 96 6.83 3.15 -22.16
CA GLU A 96 7.88 3.72 -21.32
C GLU A 96 7.27 4.28 -20.01
N VAL A 97 7.73 3.78 -18.86
CA VAL A 97 7.33 4.29 -17.54
C VAL A 97 8.23 5.46 -17.16
N ASP A 98 7.65 6.64 -17.09
CA ASP A 98 8.33 7.86 -16.64
C ASP A 98 7.99 8.18 -15.18
N LEU A 99 9.00 8.06 -14.28
CA LEU A 99 8.85 8.39 -12.87
C LEU A 99 8.55 9.87 -12.63
N GLN A 100 8.97 10.78 -13.52
CA GLN A 100 8.66 12.20 -13.39
C GLN A 100 7.18 12.47 -13.70
N ARG A 101 6.58 11.74 -14.64
CA ARG A 101 5.13 11.78 -14.86
C ARG A 101 4.39 11.32 -13.60
N ILE A 102 4.81 10.21 -12.97
CA ILE A 102 4.20 9.73 -11.73
C ILE A 102 4.34 10.80 -10.62
N LYS A 103 5.52 11.38 -10.46
CA LYS A 103 5.76 12.45 -9.49
C LYS A 103 4.85 13.65 -9.72
N LYS A 104 4.74 14.12 -10.96
CA LYS A 104 3.88 15.25 -11.32
C LYS A 104 2.41 14.96 -10.98
N THR A 105 1.93 13.76 -11.32
CA THR A 105 0.56 13.33 -10.99
C THR A 105 0.35 13.24 -9.47
N TYR A 106 1.34 12.71 -8.73
CA TYR A 106 1.30 12.68 -7.26
C TYR A 106 1.21 14.10 -6.66
N GLU A 107 2.04 15.05 -7.11
CA GLU A 107 2.02 16.42 -6.60
C GLU A 107 0.69 17.14 -6.93
N GLU A 108 0.06 16.82 -8.07
CA GLU A 108 -1.27 17.31 -8.41
C GLU A 108 -2.34 16.80 -7.44
N LEU A 109 -2.37 15.48 -7.17
CA LEU A 109 -3.30 14.87 -6.20
C LEU A 109 -3.06 15.38 -4.78
N LYS A 110 -1.80 15.45 -4.36
CA LYS A 110 -1.38 16.00 -3.05
C LYS A 110 -1.82 17.45 -2.85
N GLY A 111 -1.89 18.25 -3.92
CA GLY A 111 -2.40 19.61 -3.87
C GLY A 111 -3.91 19.71 -3.61
N ARG A 112 -4.64 18.62 -3.76
CA ARG A 112 -6.10 18.54 -3.58
C ARG A 112 -6.51 17.95 -2.23
N HIS A 113 -5.62 17.19 -1.57
CA HIS A 113 -5.90 16.43 -0.37
C HIS A 113 -4.93 16.75 0.77
N GLN A 114 -5.38 16.56 2.01
CA GLN A 114 -4.56 16.78 3.20
C GLN A 114 -3.50 15.69 3.39
N PHE A 115 -3.83 14.46 2.99
CA PHE A 115 -2.96 13.29 3.15
C PHE A 115 -3.12 12.33 1.98
N MET A 116 -2.03 11.74 1.52
CA MET A 116 -2.03 10.79 0.40
C MET A 116 -1.74 9.37 0.88
N VAL A 117 -2.54 8.41 0.43
CA VAL A 117 -2.24 6.98 0.52
C VAL A 117 -1.84 6.48 -0.87
N VAL A 118 -0.57 6.11 -1.03
CA VAL A 118 -0.02 5.63 -2.30
C VAL A 118 0.26 4.15 -2.19
N GLU A 119 -0.34 3.33 -3.03
CA GLU A 119 -0.13 1.88 -3.05
C GLU A 119 0.84 1.49 -4.18
N GLY A 120 1.93 0.81 -3.81
CA GLY A 120 2.89 0.21 -4.74
C GLY A 120 2.38 -1.10 -5.36
N ALA A 121 3.15 -1.62 -6.31
CA ALA A 121 2.92 -2.91 -6.95
C ALA A 121 3.91 -3.97 -6.44
N GLY A 122 3.42 -5.17 -6.11
CA GLY A 122 4.25 -6.30 -5.65
C GLY A 122 5.00 -6.04 -4.35
N GLY A 123 6.21 -6.58 -4.26
CA GLY A 123 7.13 -6.35 -3.14
C GLY A 123 8.17 -5.26 -3.44
N LEU A 124 9.08 -5.04 -2.49
CA LEU A 124 10.05 -3.93 -2.54
C LEU A 124 10.97 -3.97 -3.77
N LEU A 125 11.43 -5.13 -4.19
CA LEU A 125 12.39 -5.26 -5.29
C LEU A 125 11.73 -5.60 -6.63
N VAL A 126 10.47 -5.20 -6.81
CA VAL A 126 9.77 -5.41 -8.07
C VAL A 126 10.26 -4.41 -9.12
N PRO A 127 10.59 -4.88 -10.34
CA PRO A 127 10.85 -4.00 -11.48
C PRO A 127 9.60 -3.21 -11.86
N ILE A 128 9.72 -1.88 -11.89
CA ILE A 128 8.62 -0.96 -12.25
C ILE A 128 8.84 -0.27 -13.59
N ALA A 129 10.09 -0.22 -14.05
CA ALA A 129 10.49 0.26 -15.36
C ALA A 129 11.80 -0.44 -15.76
N LYS A 130 12.26 -0.21 -16.97
CA LYS A 130 13.55 -0.74 -17.45
C LYS A 130 14.71 -0.27 -16.56
N GLY A 131 15.35 -1.22 -15.88
CA GLY A 131 16.47 -0.95 -14.98
C GLY A 131 16.10 -0.22 -13.69
N THR A 132 14.80 -0.12 -13.35
CA THR A 132 14.30 0.65 -12.21
C THR A 132 13.44 -0.24 -11.31
N LEU A 133 13.72 -0.27 -10.03
CA LEU A 133 12.96 -0.99 -9.00
C LEU A 133 12.03 -0.03 -8.23
N LEU A 134 11.09 -0.59 -7.48
CA LEU A 134 10.10 0.18 -6.71
C LEU A 134 10.71 1.20 -5.71
N PRO A 135 11.85 0.94 -5.05
CA PRO A 135 12.48 1.89 -4.13
C PRO A 135 12.83 3.24 -4.77
N GLU A 136 13.20 3.26 -6.04
CA GLU A 136 13.47 4.52 -6.74
C GLU A 136 12.22 5.40 -6.82
N LEU A 137 11.04 4.80 -7.03
CA LEU A 137 9.78 5.55 -7.00
C LEU A 137 9.48 6.07 -5.59
N ILE A 138 9.68 5.25 -4.54
CA ILE A 138 9.47 5.67 -3.15
C ILE A 138 10.35 6.88 -2.82
N LYS A 139 11.63 6.85 -3.23
CA LYS A 139 12.56 7.98 -3.07
C LYS A 139 12.12 9.22 -3.84
N VAL A 140 11.65 9.05 -5.09
CA VAL A 140 11.15 10.15 -5.93
C VAL A 140 9.95 10.84 -5.32
N LEU A 141 9.03 10.07 -4.70
CA LEU A 141 7.85 10.61 -4.01
C LEU A 141 8.17 11.12 -2.59
N ASN A 142 9.30 10.71 -2.04
CA ASN A 142 9.78 11.08 -0.69
C ASN A 142 8.71 10.82 0.39
N LEU A 143 8.14 9.63 0.38
CA LEU A 143 7.11 9.21 1.32
C LEU A 143 7.65 8.20 2.34
N PRO A 144 7.22 8.29 3.61
CA PRO A 144 7.42 7.21 4.57
C PRO A 144 6.71 5.94 4.11
N LEU A 145 7.26 4.78 4.47
CA LEU A 145 6.87 3.48 3.97
C LEU A 145 6.16 2.65 5.05
N LEU A 146 4.94 2.19 4.76
CA LEU A 146 4.25 1.16 5.52
C LEU A 146 4.37 -0.17 4.78
N LEU A 147 4.91 -1.19 5.46
CA LEU A 147 5.02 -2.53 4.91
C LEU A 147 3.79 -3.37 5.26
N VAL A 148 3.31 -4.14 4.29
CA VAL A 148 2.27 -5.15 4.51
C VAL A 148 2.90 -6.53 4.38
N ALA A 149 2.76 -7.36 5.42
CA ALA A 149 3.27 -8.73 5.46
C ALA A 149 2.11 -9.71 5.61
N ARG A 150 2.26 -10.94 5.08
CA ARG A 150 1.30 -12.02 5.32
C ARG A 150 1.43 -12.56 6.76
N SER A 151 0.40 -13.28 7.26
CA SER A 151 0.44 -13.88 8.61
C SER A 151 1.14 -15.24 8.65
N SER A 152 1.29 -15.92 7.53
CA SER A 152 1.74 -17.31 7.40
C SER A 152 3.23 -17.52 7.70
N LEU A 153 3.63 -18.77 7.86
CA LEU A 153 5.02 -19.17 8.06
C LEU A 153 5.93 -18.62 6.95
N GLY A 154 7.14 -18.16 7.35
CA GLY A 154 8.11 -17.50 6.45
C GLY A 154 8.00 -15.98 6.46
N THR A 155 6.94 -15.39 7.01
CA THR A 155 6.74 -13.92 7.01
C THR A 155 7.84 -13.18 7.79
N ILE A 156 8.37 -13.75 8.87
CA ILE A 156 9.48 -13.14 9.64
C ILE A 156 10.67 -12.90 8.72
N ASN A 157 11.09 -13.95 7.97
CA ASN A 157 12.21 -13.81 7.04
C ASN A 157 11.95 -12.73 5.97
N HIS A 158 10.76 -12.72 5.35
CA HIS A 158 10.42 -11.73 4.32
C HIS A 158 10.36 -10.31 4.89
N ALA A 159 9.81 -10.14 6.10
CA ALA A 159 9.75 -8.85 6.77
C ALA A 159 11.16 -8.33 7.11
N LEU A 160 12.00 -9.16 7.72
CA LEU A 160 13.36 -8.77 8.12
C LEU A 160 14.27 -8.47 6.92
N LEU A 161 14.17 -9.24 5.82
CA LEU A 161 14.87 -8.93 4.56
C LEU A 161 14.41 -7.59 3.98
N SER A 162 13.10 -7.33 3.98
CA SER A 162 12.55 -6.06 3.50
C SER A 162 13.01 -4.88 4.36
N LEU A 163 12.99 -5.02 5.69
CA LEU A 163 13.47 -4.01 6.62
C LEU A 163 14.95 -3.73 6.47
N SER A 164 15.78 -4.78 6.37
CA SER A 164 17.22 -4.66 6.14
C SER A 164 17.52 -3.90 4.86
N TYR A 165 16.83 -4.22 3.78
CA TYR A 165 16.96 -3.50 2.52
C TYR A 165 16.53 -2.03 2.66
N CYS A 166 15.38 -1.75 3.29
CA CYS A 166 14.92 -0.39 3.54
C CYS A 166 15.97 0.44 4.31
N GLN A 167 16.57 -0.17 5.34
CA GLN A 167 17.60 0.48 6.13
C GLN A 167 18.84 0.80 5.29
N GLN A 168 19.31 -0.12 4.45
CA GLN A 168 20.45 0.08 3.56
C GLN A 168 20.19 1.19 2.55
N GLU A 169 18.97 1.30 2.04
CA GLU A 169 18.56 2.30 1.06
C GLU A 169 18.13 3.65 1.67
N GLY A 170 18.11 3.75 3.01
CA GLY A 170 17.70 4.97 3.73
C GLY A 170 16.22 5.29 3.59
N LEU A 171 15.36 4.27 3.40
CA LEU A 171 13.91 4.43 3.34
C LEU A 171 13.34 4.50 4.76
N ASP A 172 12.48 5.50 5.02
CA ASP A 172 11.82 5.67 6.32
C ASP A 172 10.64 4.70 6.48
N VAL A 173 10.85 3.58 7.15
CA VAL A 173 9.78 2.62 7.45
C VAL A 173 9.01 3.05 8.70
N VAL A 174 7.72 3.33 8.55
CA VAL A 174 6.86 3.70 9.68
C VAL A 174 6.34 2.50 10.46
N GLY A 175 6.49 1.31 9.95
CA GLY A 175 6.13 0.06 10.61
C GLY A 175 5.57 -0.98 9.63
N ILE A 176 5.01 -2.03 10.21
CA ILE A 176 4.43 -3.17 9.49
C ILE A 176 2.98 -3.39 9.92
N VAL A 177 2.12 -3.75 8.97
CA VAL A 177 0.81 -4.35 9.22
C VAL A 177 0.84 -5.78 8.72
N ILE A 178 0.45 -6.72 9.57
CA ILE A 178 0.29 -8.12 9.16
C ILE A 178 -1.13 -8.31 8.65
N ASN A 179 -1.29 -8.93 7.50
CA ASN A 179 -2.59 -9.26 6.94
C ASN A 179 -2.76 -10.77 6.80
N LYS A 180 -3.86 -11.29 7.32
CA LYS A 180 -4.22 -12.69 7.16
C LYS A 180 -4.90 -12.88 5.81
N SER A 181 -4.21 -13.53 4.87
CA SER A 181 -4.68 -13.74 3.49
C SER A 181 -5.36 -15.09 3.26
N THR A 182 -5.32 -16.00 4.25
CA THR A 182 -5.91 -17.34 4.17
C THR A 182 -6.82 -17.63 5.36
N PRO A 183 -7.86 -18.48 5.21
CA PRO A 183 -8.77 -18.81 6.31
C PRO A 183 -8.12 -19.67 7.40
N ASP A 184 -7.10 -20.44 7.04
CA ASP A 184 -6.48 -21.39 7.94
C ASP A 184 -5.72 -20.70 9.07
N ALA A 185 -5.88 -21.22 10.29
CA ALA A 185 -5.10 -20.76 11.43
C ALA A 185 -3.73 -21.44 11.42
N GLU A 186 -2.66 -20.64 11.44
CA GLU A 186 -1.30 -21.15 11.53
C GLU A 186 -0.70 -20.87 12.92
N PRO A 187 0.00 -21.83 13.53
CA PRO A 187 0.66 -21.63 14.84
C PRO A 187 1.63 -20.43 14.84
N ALA A 188 2.24 -20.12 13.69
CA ALA A 188 3.16 -19.01 13.53
C ALA A 188 2.51 -17.64 13.71
N GLU A 189 1.21 -17.49 13.49
CA GLU A 189 0.51 -16.21 13.57
C GLU A 189 0.64 -15.54 14.95
N ALA A 190 0.65 -16.32 16.03
CA ALA A 190 0.73 -15.79 17.38
C ALA A 190 2.10 -15.18 17.71
N SER A 191 3.19 -15.72 17.14
CA SER A 191 4.56 -15.30 17.45
C SER A 191 5.15 -14.30 16.43
N ASN A 192 4.64 -14.28 15.20
CA ASN A 192 5.18 -13.45 14.12
C ASN A 192 5.28 -11.97 14.48
N PRO A 193 4.24 -11.30 15.04
CA PRO A 193 4.32 -9.87 15.36
C PRO A 193 5.45 -9.56 16.34
N GLN A 194 5.58 -10.36 17.41
CA GLN A 194 6.60 -10.17 18.42
C GLN A 194 8.02 -10.38 17.86
N CYS A 195 8.21 -11.44 17.07
CA CYS A 195 9.51 -11.72 16.44
C CYS A 195 9.90 -10.60 15.46
N ILE A 196 8.98 -10.13 14.64
CA ILE A 196 9.24 -9.03 13.69
C ILE A 196 9.60 -7.75 14.43
N THR A 197 8.87 -7.41 15.50
CA THR A 197 9.18 -6.23 16.32
C THR A 197 10.56 -6.34 16.96
N GLN A 198 10.88 -7.50 17.56
CA GLN A 198 12.13 -7.71 18.27
C GLN A 198 13.35 -7.67 17.36
N PHE A 199 13.32 -8.40 16.25
CA PHE A 199 14.47 -8.55 15.36
C PHE A 199 14.53 -7.50 14.24
N GLY A 200 13.40 -6.88 13.90
CA GLY A 200 13.31 -5.81 12.91
C GLY A 200 13.41 -4.40 13.48
N GLU A 201 13.45 -4.26 14.82
CA GLU A 201 13.49 -2.96 15.51
C GLU A 201 12.44 -1.98 14.97
N THR A 202 11.25 -2.52 14.63
CA THR A 202 10.16 -1.75 14.03
C THR A 202 8.83 -2.04 14.72
N SER A 203 7.87 -1.13 14.56
CA SER A 203 6.51 -1.33 15.09
C SER A 203 5.72 -2.25 14.18
N VAL A 204 5.05 -3.26 14.76
CA VAL A 204 3.95 -3.97 14.12
C VAL A 204 2.65 -3.40 14.64
N TRP A 205 1.92 -2.68 13.78
CA TRP A 205 0.72 -1.93 14.16
C TRP A 205 -0.51 -2.81 14.40
N GLY A 206 -0.43 -4.07 14.03
CA GLY A 206 -1.47 -5.05 14.27
C GLY A 206 -1.53 -6.14 13.21
N SER A 207 -2.48 -7.07 13.43
CA SER A 207 -2.77 -8.18 12.51
C SER A 207 -4.22 -8.08 12.04
N PHE A 208 -4.40 -7.83 10.74
CA PHE A 208 -5.72 -7.70 10.14
C PHE A 208 -6.28 -9.09 9.81
N PRO A 209 -7.55 -9.39 10.15
CA PRO A 209 -8.12 -10.72 10.02
C PRO A 209 -8.41 -11.09 8.56
N TYR A 210 -8.57 -12.39 8.31
CA TYR A 210 -9.05 -12.89 7.02
C TYR A 210 -10.53 -12.52 6.83
N LEU A 211 -10.85 -11.88 5.72
CA LEU A 211 -12.21 -11.41 5.41
C LEU A 211 -12.98 -12.30 4.43
N GLY A 212 -12.41 -13.46 4.04
CA GLY A 212 -13.06 -14.30 3.04
C GLY A 212 -13.11 -13.65 1.66
N ASP A 213 -14.17 -13.96 0.93
CA ASP A 213 -14.34 -13.38 -0.39
C ASP A 213 -14.71 -11.89 -0.25
N TYR A 214 -13.84 -11.05 -0.75
CA TYR A 214 -13.86 -9.59 -0.68
C TYR A 214 -15.18 -8.93 -1.12
N ALA A 215 -16.01 -9.65 -1.88
CA ALA A 215 -17.20 -9.09 -2.52
C ALA A 215 -18.21 -8.46 -1.54
N GLY A 216 -18.33 -9.01 -0.32
CA GLY A 216 -19.24 -8.49 0.71
C GLY A 216 -18.68 -7.28 1.48
N VAL A 217 -17.35 -7.11 1.52
CA VAL A 217 -16.69 -6.02 2.25
C VAL A 217 -16.44 -4.82 1.35
N LYS A 218 -16.30 -5.03 0.04
CA LYS A 218 -16.02 -3.99 -0.96
C LYS A 218 -17.02 -2.83 -1.02
N GLY A 219 -18.23 -3.02 -0.56
CA GLY A 219 -19.25 -1.97 -0.53
C GLY A 219 -19.55 -1.42 0.87
N ASN A 220 -18.99 -2.00 1.94
CA ASN A 220 -19.30 -1.61 3.31
C ASN A 220 -18.12 -0.89 3.99
N ARG A 221 -17.95 0.39 3.63
CA ARG A 221 -16.95 1.29 4.19
C ARG A 221 -16.95 1.30 5.72
N GLY A 222 -18.14 1.39 6.35
CA GLY A 222 -18.25 1.43 7.81
C GLY A 222 -17.76 0.14 8.48
N PHE A 223 -18.04 -1.02 7.88
CA PHE A 223 -17.56 -2.31 8.38
C PHE A 223 -16.02 -2.40 8.28
N LEU A 224 -15.43 -1.97 7.15
CA LEU A 224 -13.98 -1.95 6.98
C LEU A 224 -13.30 -1.01 7.98
N ALA A 225 -13.86 0.19 8.20
CA ALA A 225 -13.36 1.14 9.18
C ALA A 225 -13.38 0.58 10.60
N GLN A 226 -14.48 -0.05 10.99
CA GLN A 226 -14.62 -0.69 12.31
C GLN A 226 -13.59 -1.80 12.50
N LEU A 227 -13.47 -2.72 11.55
CA LEU A 227 -12.50 -3.82 11.63
C LEU A 227 -11.07 -3.28 11.68
N PHE A 228 -10.73 -2.30 10.87
CA PHE A 228 -9.41 -1.71 10.84
C PHE A 228 -9.07 -1.07 12.20
N ALA A 229 -10.02 -0.33 12.80
CA ALA A 229 -9.86 0.26 14.13
C ALA A 229 -9.75 -0.78 15.26
N GLN A 230 -10.36 -1.95 15.12
CA GLN A 230 -10.29 -3.02 16.11
C GLN A 230 -8.96 -3.78 16.09
N HIS A 231 -8.33 -3.91 14.92
CA HIS A 231 -7.19 -4.79 14.71
C HIS A 231 -5.86 -4.05 14.50
N ILE A 232 -5.91 -2.75 14.19
CA ILE A 232 -4.72 -1.95 13.89
C ILE A 232 -4.62 -0.78 14.87
N ASP A 233 -3.44 -0.59 15.49
CA ASP A 233 -3.14 0.60 16.30
C ASP A 233 -2.96 1.83 15.41
N ILE A 234 -4.10 2.39 15.00
CA ILE A 234 -4.13 3.60 14.16
C ILE A 234 -3.55 4.79 14.91
N GLY A 235 -3.78 4.88 16.22
CA GLY A 235 -3.27 5.98 17.04
C GLY A 235 -1.74 6.03 17.05
N GLY A 236 -1.09 4.88 17.25
CA GLY A 236 0.36 4.75 17.17
C GLY A 236 0.90 5.06 15.77
N LEU A 237 0.25 4.54 14.72
CA LEU A 237 0.63 4.82 13.33
C LEU A 237 0.52 6.32 12.99
N LEU A 238 -0.58 6.98 13.36
CA LEU A 238 -0.78 8.42 13.15
C LEU A 238 0.28 9.25 13.88
N LYS A 239 0.60 8.88 15.11
CA LYS A 239 1.67 9.53 15.88
C LYS A 239 3.02 9.40 15.15
N ARG A 240 3.33 8.23 14.60
CA ARG A 240 4.56 7.98 13.82
C ARG A 240 4.60 8.79 12.52
N LEU A 241 3.44 9.02 11.89
CA LEU A 241 3.28 9.86 10.70
C LEU A 241 3.21 11.38 11.02
N GLY A 242 3.24 11.78 12.30
CA GLY A 242 3.14 13.19 12.70
C GLY A 242 1.73 13.77 12.59
N LEU A 243 0.70 12.93 12.52
CA LEU A 243 -0.72 13.31 12.42
C LEU A 243 -1.43 13.33 13.80
N SER A 244 -0.69 13.39 14.90
CA SER A 244 -1.25 13.42 16.25
C SER A 244 -1.91 14.79 16.51
N GLY A 245 -3.23 14.81 16.59
CA GLY A 245 -4.01 16.03 16.89
C GLY A 245 -5.17 16.32 15.92
N CYS A 246 -5.40 15.41 14.97
CA CYS A 246 -6.60 15.42 14.15
C CYS A 246 -7.66 14.49 14.74
#